data_af49b9a01e8cccf55b94c42d9d5acb0d
#
_entry.id   af49b9a01e8cccf55b94c42d9d5acb0d
#
_cell.length_a   1.000
_cell.length_b   1.000
_cell.length_c   1.000
_cell.angle_alpha   90.00
_cell.angle_beta   90.00
_cell.angle_gamma   90.00
#
_symmetry.space_group_name_H-M   'P 1'
#
loop_
_entity.id
_entity.type
_entity.pdbx_description
1 polymer ?
#
loop_
_entity_poly.entity_id
_entity_poly.type
_entity_poly.pdbx_seq_one_letter_code
_entity_poly.pdbx_strand_id
1 'polypeptide(L)'
;MHNFDSLGYLQNEIFEKFTINNFSLLRDNLFFRNIKYNNIEILKLISFLVRDKNWNNYSPEIIKTSSYNKEKKLHFEFDLKYGDVEQLEVKLLLSIGSNSVKLIANGKFLTDFWTNRIGFNLLLPLDGVVNQQVIVSKSDHTTETLKYPLIIQPDQPMVKFNNLSYEMF
;
A
#
# COMPACT_ATOMS: atom_id res chain seq x y z
N MET A 1 -20.13 16.02 14.83
CA MET A 1 -21.22 15.36 14.08
C MET A 1 -20.69 15.19 12.68
N HIS A 2 -20.47 13.95 12.24
CA HIS A 2 -19.99 13.71 10.88
C HIS A 2 -21.19 13.75 9.94
N ASN A 3 -21.09 14.57 8.88
CA ASN A 3 -22.12 14.63 7.85
C ASN A 3 -21.81 13.53 6.81
N PHE A 4 -22.75 12.62 6.64
CA PHE A 4 -22.72 11.61 5.59
C PHE A 4 -23.61 12.06 4.42
N ASP A 5 -23.23 11.69 3.19
CA ASP A 5 -24.08 11.87 2.03
C ASP A 5 -25.21 10.82 2.01
N SER A 6 -26.08 10.89 1.00
CA SER A 6 -27.21 9.97 0.83
C SER A 6 -26.80 8.50 0.60
N LEU A 7 -25.53 8.24 0.35
CA LEU A 7 -24.93 6.90 0.17
C LEU A 7 -24.14 6.44 1.39
N GLY A 8 -24.11 7.27 2.48
CA GLY A 8 -23.39 6.95 3.70
C GLY A 8 -21.90 7.27 3.67
N TYR A 9 -21.42 8.06 2.71
CA TYR A 9 -20.04 8.55 2.68
C TYR A 9 -19.91 9.85 3.47
N LEU A 10 -18.75 10.00 4.15
CA LEU A 10 -18.39 11.26 4.83
C LEU A 10 -18.28 12.39 3.80
N GLN A 11 -19.06 13.46 3.97
CA GLN A 11 -19.11 14.60 3.04
C GLN A 11 -17.83 15.44 2.97
N ASN A 12 -16.81 15.18 3.82
CA ASN A 12 -15.58 15.98 3.91
C ASN A 12 -14.29 15.16 3.87
N GLU A 13 -14.26 14.05 3.14
CA GLU A 13 -12.98 13.43 2.81
C GLU A 13 -12.29 14.32 1.76
N ILE A 14 -11.38 15.18 2.21
CA ILE A 14 -10.56 15.99 1.31
C ILE A 14 -9.44 15.08 0.78
N PHE A 15 -9.71 14.45 -0.36
CA PHE A 15 -8.67 13.76 -1.10
C PHE A 15 -7.81 14.75 -1.87
N GLU A 16 -6.51 14.66 -1.67
CA GLU A 16 -5.54 15.36 -2.53
C GLU A 16 -5.40 14.59 -3.83
N LYS A 17 -5.65 15.26 -4.96
CA LYS A 17 -5.50 14.66 -6.29
C LYS A 17 -4.14 15.02 -6.89
N PHE A 18 -3.43 14.00 -7.36
CA PHE A 18 -2.16 14.13 -8.03
C PHE A 18 -2.24 13.55 -9.45
N THR A 19 -1.52 14.22 -10.36
CA THR A 19 -1.33 13.75 -11.73
C THR A 19 0.12 13.99 -12.12
N ILE A 20 0.77 12.96 -12.62
CA ILE A 20 2.13 13.06 -13.15
C ILE A 20 2.30 12.10 -14.33
N ASN A 21 2.79 12.60 -15.46
CA ASN A 21 2.90 11.83 -16.71
C ASN A 21 1.55 11.15 -17.02
N ASN A 22 1.54 9.83 -17.13
CA ASN A 22 0.34 9.04 -17.40
C ASN A 22 -0.35 8.53 -16.12
N PHE A 23 0.18 8.87 -14.93
CA PHE A 23 -0.41 8.46 -13.66
C PHE A 23 -1.36 9.50 -13.10
N SER A 24 -2.43 9.03 -12.48
CA SER A 24 -3.28 9.81 -11.57
C SER A 24 -3.59 8.99 -10.32
N LEU A 25 -3.71 9.67 -9.18
CA LEU A 25 -4.03 9.04 -7.90
C LEU A 25 -4.69 10.04 -6.94
N LEU A 26 -5.32 9.49 -5.92
CA LEU A 26 -5.84 10.22 -4.79
C LEU A 26 -5.01 9.87 -3.55
N ARG A 27 -4.70 10.88 -2.74
CA ARG A 27 -4.08 10.69 -1.43
C ARG A 27 -5.07 11.04 -0.33
N ASP A 28 -5.18 10.14 0.62
CA ASP A 28 -5.91 10.28 1.85
C ASP A 28 -4.93 9.99 3.00
N ASN A 29 -4.29 11.04 3.50
CA ASN A 29 -3.27 10.94 4.55
C ASN A 29 -2.12 9.99 4.15
N LEU A 30 -2.09 8.77 4.70
CA LEU A 30 -1.09 7.72 4.39
C LEU A 30 -1.58 6.70 3.34
N PHE A 31 -2.80 6.86 2.84
CA PHE A 31 -3.40 5.97 1.86
C PHE A 31 -3.33 6.59 0.47
N PHE A 32 -2.88 5.81 -0.50
CA PHE A 32 -2.91 6.20 -1.90
C PHE A 32 -3.96 5.33 -2.59
N ARG A 33 -4.96 6.00 -3.19
CA ARG A 33 -6.15 5.36 -3.73
C ARG A 33 -6.29 5.60 -5.22
N ASN A 34 -7.02 4.70 -5.88
CA ASN A 34 -7.41 4.85 -7.28
C ASN A 34 -6.22 5.20 -8.19
N ILE A 35 -5.12 4.44 -8.03
CA ILE A 35 -3.91 4.64 -8.82
C ILE A 35 -4.21 4.16 -10.24
N LYS A 36 -4.19 5.09 -11.19
CA LYS A 36 -4.45 4.85 -12.60
C LYS A 36 -3.21 5.11 -13.43
N TYR A 37 -3.04 4.33 -14.48
CA TYR A 37 -2.08 4.56 -15.56
C TYR A 37 -2.83 4.59 -16.88
N ASN A 38 -2.68 5.67 -17.68
CA ASN A 38 -3.47 5.91 -18.89
C ASN A 38 -4.99 5.76 -18.67
N ASN A 39 -5.50 6.29 -17.55
CA ASN A 39 -6.88 6.18 -17.08
C ASN A 39 -7.38 4.75 -16.72
N ILE A 40 -6.54 3.73 -16.80
CA ILE A 40 -6.85 2.38 -16.34
C ILE A 40 -6.42 2.26 -14.87
N GLU A 41 -7.32 1.83 -14.00
CA GLU A 41 -7.01 1.59 -12.60
C GLU A 41 -6.12 0.34 -12.48
N ILE A 42 -4.90 0.54 -11.97
CA ILE A 42 -3.91 -0.53 -11.78
C ILE A 42 -3.80 -0.97 -10.31
N LEU A 43 -4.10 -0.07 -9.37
CA LEU A 43 -4.16 -0.36 -7.95
C LEU A 43 -5.31 0.44 -7.32
N LYS A 44 -6.12 -0.22 -6.48
CA LYS A 44 -7.16 0.44 -5.69
C LYS A 44 -6.62 1.16 -4.48
N LEU A 45 -5.62 0.57 -3.84
CA LEU A 45 -5.04 1.09 -2.61
C LEU A 45 -3.58 0.67 -2.48
N ILE A 46 -2.76 1.61 -2.02
CA ILE A 46 -1.45 1.37 -1.42
C ILE A 46 -1.52 1.89 0.02
N SER A 47 -1.18 1.06 0.98
CA SER A 47 -1.03 1.43 2.39
C SER A 47 0.15 0.70 3.02
N PHE A 48 0.65 1.22 4.15
CA PHE A 48 1.65 0.54 4.96
C PHE A 48 1.00 0.13 6.28
N LEU A 49 1.12 -1.14 6.64
CA LEU A 49 0.47 -1.72 7.82
C LEU A 49 1.52 -2.18 8.81
N VAL A 50 1.25 -1.90 10.08
CA VAL A 50 1.92 -2.50 11.24
C VAL A 50 0.83 -3.11 12.11
N ARG A 51 0.90 -4.41 12.36
CA ARG A 51 -0.08 -5.14 13.18
C ARG A 51 0.57 -5.72 14.41
N ASP A 52 -0.12 -5.60 15.53
CA ASP A 52 0.30 -6.20 16.79
C ASP A 52 0.17 -7.75 16.78
N LYS A 53 0.56 -8.38 17.88
CA LYS A 53 0.45 -9.84 18.06
C LYS A 53 -0.99 -10.37 17.95
N ASN A 54 -2.00 -9.53 18.15
CA ASN A 54 -3.41 -9.87 18.11
C ASN A 54 -4.09 -9.47 16.79
N TRP A 55 -3.30 -9.09 15.76
CA TRP A 55 -3.77 -8.62 14.45
C TRP A 55 -4.44 -7.25 14.46
N ASN A 56 -4.42 -6.49 15.55
CA ASN A 56 -4.89 -5.12 15.54
C ASN A 56 -3.92 -4.23 14.77
N ASN A 57 -4.44 -3.20 14.14
CA ASN A 57 -3.59 -2.21 13.46
C ASN A 57 -3.04 -1.20 14.47
N TYR A 58 -1.73 -0.97 14.43
CA TYR A 58 -1.14 0.21 15.03
C TYR A 58 -1.44 1.43 14.16
N SER A 59 -1.96 2.48 14.76
CA SER A 59 -2.04 3.79 14.11
C SER A 59 -0.72 4.53 14.29
N PRO A 60 -0.07 4.99 13.23
CA PRO A 60 1.18 5.72 13.37
C PRO A 60 0.94 7.17 13.81
N GLU A 61 1.88 7.71 14.56
CA GLU A 61 2.11 9.13 14.65
C GLU A 61 2.89 9.59 13.40
N ILE A 62 2.40 10.60 12.70
CA ILE A 62 3.09 11.18 11.54
C ILE A 62 4.01 12.28 12.04
N ILE A 63 5.31 12.01 12.11
CA ILE A 63 6.33 12.96 12.55
C ILE A 63 6.61 13.99 11.46
N LYS A 64 6.66 13.52 10.20
CA LYS A 64 6.92 14.37 9.05
C LYS A 64 6.24 13.80 7.81
N THR A 65 5.73 14.71 6.99
CA THR A 65 5.24 14.37 5.64
C THR A 65 5.73 15.41 4.65
N SER A 66 6.08 14.97 3.46
CA SER A 66 6.41 15.85 2.33
C SER A 66 5.95 15.24 1.01
N SER A 67 5.61 16.12 0.06
CA SER A 67 5.36 15.74 -1.33
C SER A 67 6.06 16.77 -2.24
N TYR A 68 6.78 16.27 -3.25
CA TYR A 68 7.53 17.13 -4.17
C TYR A 68 7.78 16.46 -5.51
N ASN A 69 8.04 17.28 -6.51
CA ASN A 69 8.46 16.82 -7.83
C ASN A 69 9.99 16.97 -7.97
N LYS A 70 10.67 15.89 -8.35
CA LYS A 70 12.09 15.86 -8.64
C LYS A 70 12.37 14.91 -9.80
N GLU A 71 13.19 15.33 -10.78
CA GLU A 71 13.61 14.51 -11.92
C GLU A 71 12.43 13.85 -12.67
N LYS A 72 11.36 14.60 -12.89
CA LYS A 72 10.10 14.14 -13.51
C LYS A 72 9.41 12.99 -12.76
N LYS A 73 9.66 12.88 -11.47
CA LYS A 73 9.00 11.95 -10.55
C LYS A 73 8.29 12.71 -9.44
N LEU A 74 7.13 12.21 -9.06
CA LEU A 74 6.41 12.66 -7.87
C LEU A 74 6.84 11.80 -6.69
N HIS A 75 7.24 12.44 -5.60
CA HIS A 75 7.69 11.79 -4.38
C HIS A 75 6.76 12.13 -3.22
N PHE A 76 6.48 11.14 -2.39
CA PHE A 76 5.85 11.28 -1.09
C PHE A 76 6.75 10.62 -0.05
N GLU A 77 7.11 11.37 0.97
CA GLU A 77 7.96 10.88 2.07
C GLU A 77 7.23 11.06 3.40
N PHE A 78 7.37 10.06 4.26
CA PHE A 78 6.77 10.05 5.59
C PHE A 78 7.80 9.53 6.59
N ASP A 79 7.95 10.26 7.71
CA ASP A 79 8.57 9.76 8.92
C ASP A 79 7.45 9.40 9.90
N LEU A 80 7.36 8.14 10.27
CA LEU A 80 6.28 7.58 11.08
C LEU A 80 6.84 6.95 12.35
N LYS A 81 6.08 7.04 13.43
CA LYS A 81 6.35 6.35 14.68
C LYS A 81 5.14 5.49 15.07
N TYR A 82 5.39 4.26 15.44
CA TYR A 82 4.38 3.32 15.91
C TYR A 82 4.67 2.93 17.35
N GLY A 83 3.60 2.81 18.14
CA GLY A 83 3.65 2.38 19.55
C GLY A 83 4.10 3.46 20.51
N ASP A 84 3.69 3.32 21.77
CA ASP A 84 4.03 4.25 22.86
C ASP A 84 5.23 3.74 23.66
N VAL A 85 5.17 2.51 24.15
CA VAL A 85 6.20 1.85 24.96
C VAL A 85 7.14 1.05 24.07
N GLU A 86 6.58 0.14 23.30
CA GLU A 86 7.28 -0.56 22.21
C GLU A 86 7.32 0.37 21.01
N GLN A 87 8.49 0.70 20.47
CA GLN A 87 8.62 1.74 19.46
C GLN A 87 9.28 1.24 18.20
N LEU A 88 8.62 1.56 17.08
CA LEU A 88 9.11 1.34 15.74
C LEU A 88 9.05 2.67 14.96
N GLU A 89 10.19 3.12 14.47
CA GLU A 89 10.26 4.21 13.49
C GLU A 89 10.28 3.66 12.08
N VAL A 90 9.52 4.28 11.17
CA VAL A 90 9.47 3.89 9.77
C VAL A 90 9.57 5.12 8.88
N LYS A 91 10.48 5.05 7.90
CA LYS A 91 10.55 6.02 6.80
C LYS A 91 9.94 5.37 5.56
N LEU A 92 8.89 5.98 5.05
CA LEU A 92 8.26 5.55 3.80
C LEU A 92 8.61 6.49 2.66
N LEU A 93 8.86 5.92 1.51
CA LEU A 93 8.98 6.64 0.24
C LEU A 93 8.08 5.98 -0.79
N LEU A 94 7.17 6.76 -1.37
CA LEU A 94 6.48 6.42 -2.61
C LEU A 94 7.00 7.35 -3.71
N SER A 95 7.50 6.78 -4.81
CA SER A 95 7.93 7.52 -5.98
C SER A 95 7.19 7.07 -7.22
N ILE A 96 6.63 8.01 -7.98
CA ILE A 96 5.89 7.74 -9.21
C ILE A 96 6.67 8.37 -10.38
N GLY A 97 7.15 7.53 -11.28
CA GLY A 97 7.89 7.92 -12.49
C GLY A 97 7.01 7.97 -13.73
N SER A 98 7.60 7.79 -14.91
CA SER A 98 6.88 7.80 -16.18
C SER A 98 6.05 6.52 -16.41
N ASN A 99 6.53 5.38 -15.91
CA ASN A 99 5.93 4.05 -16.11
C ASN A 99 6.12 3.13 -14.91
N SER A 100 6.44 3.66 -13.74
CA SER A 100 6.71 2.87 -12.55
C SER A 100 6.25 3.55 -11.27
N VAL A 101 5.84 2.75 -10.31
CA VAL A 101 5.60 3.13 -8.93
C VAL A 101 6.59 2.37 -8.06
N LYS A 102 7.39 3.09 -7.27
CA LYS A 102 8.38 2.52 -6.37
C LYS A 102 7.99 2.79 -4.93
N LEU A 103 8.00 1.74 -4.11
CA LEU A 103 7.71 1.79 -2.69
C LEU A 103 8.94 1.35 -1.91
N ILE A 104 9.33 2.14 -0.92
CA ILE A 104 10.43 1.81 -0.01
C ILE A 104 9.94 2.05 1.41
N ALA A 105 10.20 1.10 2.30
CA ALA A 105 10.02 1.24 3.73
C ALA A 105 11.32 0.87 4.44
N ASN A 106 11.84 1.78 5.26
CA ASN A 106 12.98 1.55 6.12
C ASN A 106 12.51 1.68 7.56
N GLY A 107 12.53 0.56 8.30
CA GLY A 107 12.11 0.49 9.69
C GLY A 107 13.28 0.34 10.63
N LYS A 108 13.18 0.95 11.83
CA LYS A 108 14.11 0.79 12.94
C LYS A 108 13.32 0.53 14.22
N PHE A 109 13.51 -0.64 14.81
CA PHE A 109 13.01 -0.93 16.15
C PHE A 109 13.88 -0.18 17.17
N LEU A 110 13.25 0.60 18.04
CA LEU A 110 13.91 1.30 19.13
C LEU A 110 13.87 0.49 20.42
N THR A 111 12.91 -0.41 20.54
CA THR A 111 12.73 -1.36 21.63
C THR A 111 12.28 -2.70 21.05
N ASP A 112 12.16 -3.72 21.89
CA ASP A 112 11.48 -4.95 21.51
C ASP A 112 10.05 -4.63 21.09
N PHE A 113 9.64 -5.15 19.94
CA PHE A 113 8.35 -4.84 19.31
C PHE A 113 7.68 -6.12 18.81
N TRP A 114 6.59 -6.48 19.46
CA TRP A 114 5.81 -7.65 19.04
C TRP A 114 4.88 -7.32 17.88
N THR A 115 5.10 -7.96 16.76
CA THR A 115 4.31 -7.73 15.54
C THR A 115 4.00 -9.02 14.82
N ASN A 116 2.81 -9.09 14.26
CA ASN A 116 2.39 -10.16 13.37
C ASN A 116 2.69 -9.82 11.90
N ARG A 117 2.62 -8.54 11.55
CA ARG A 117 2.79 -8.10 10.17
C ARG A 117 3.30 -6.67 10.09
N ILE A 118 4.33 -6.47 9.28
CA ILE A 118 4.81 -5.15 8.86
C ILE A 118 5.02 -5.19 7.36
N GLY A 119 4.48 -4.22 6.63
CA GLY A 119 4.72 -4.11 5.20
C GLY A 119 3.65 -3.35 4.43
N PHE A 120 3.88 -3.26 3.14
CA PHE A 120 2.92 -2.67 2.22
C PHE A 120 1.73 -3.61 1.99
N ASN A 121 0.55 -3.00 1.94
CA ASN A 121 -0.67 -3.63 1.51
C ASN A 121 -1.10 -3.02 0.18
N LEU A 122 -1.22 -3.85 -0.84
CA LEU A 122 -1.62 -3.47 -2.19
C LEU A 122 -2.95 -4.12 -2.50
N LEU A 123 -3.97 -3.33 -2.81
CA LEU A 123 -5.24 -3.84 -3.29
C LEU A 123 -5.30 -3.69 -4.81
N LEU A 124 -5.45 -4.81 -5.49
CA LEU A 124 -5.62 -4.88 -6.92
C LEU A 124 -7.08 -4.59 -7.31
N PRO A 125 -7.35 -4.00 -8.47
CA PRO A 125 -8.70 -3.91 -9.00
C PRO A 125 -9.23 -5.32 -9.34
N LEU A 126 -10.53 -5.53 -9.19
CA LEU A 126 -11.14 -6.81 -9.60
C LEU A 126 -11.16 -6.95 -11.12
N ASP A 127 -11.44 -5.85 -11.81
CA ASP A 127 -11.46 -5.82 -13.26
C ASP A 127 -10.06 -6.06 -13.83
N GLY A 128 -9.95 -7.07 -14.70
CA GLY A 128 -8.70 -7.46 -15.33
C GLY A 128 -7.76 -8.33 -14.48
N VAL A 129 -8.12 -8.61 -13.22
CA VAL A 129 -7.31 -9.44 -12.30
C VAL A 129 -8.00 -10.77 -11.99
N VAL A 130 -9.31 -10.73 -11.74
CA VAL A 130 -10.08 -11.94 -11.40
C VAL A 130 -9.92 -13.02 -12.46
N ASN A 131 -9.63 -14.25 -11.99
CA ASN A 131 -9.44 -15.43 -12.85
C ASN A 131 -8.23 -15.36 -13.81
N GLN A 132 -7.37 -14.34 -13.70
CA GLN A 132 -6.15 -14.21 -14.48
C GLN A 132 -4.99 -14.99 -13.86
N GLN A 133 -4.04 -15.36 -14.71
CA GLN A 133 -2.80 -15.97 -14.23
C GLN A 133 -1.88 -14.90 -13.65
N VAL A 134 -1.12 -15.28 -12.64
CA VAL A 134 -0.06 -14.49 -12.04
C VAL A 134 1.20 -15.35 -11.94
N ILE A 135 2.32 -14.80 -12.35
CA ILE A 135 3.63 -15.42 -12.19
C ILE A 135 4.24 -14.85 -10.91
N VAL A 136 4.62 -15.72 -10.02
CA VAL A 136 5.26 -15.37 -8.75
C VAL A 136 6.71 -15.82 -8.79
N SER A 137 7.62 -14.86 -8.70
CA SER A 137 9.06 -15.15 -8.55
C SER A 137 9.42 -15.18 -7.07
N LYS A 138 10.07 -16.23 -6.63
CA LYS A 138 10.47 -16.44 -5.24
C LYS A 138 11.91 -15.97 -5.01
N SER A 139 12.28 -15.73 -3.76
CA SER A 139 13.64 -15.31 -3.38
C SER A 139 14.73 -16.32 -3.74
N ASP A 140 14.38 -17.59 -3.94
CA ASP A 140 15.26 -18.65 -4.44
C ASP A 140 15.35 -18.69 -5.97
N HIS A 141 14.83 -17.66 -6.67
CA HIS A 141 14.74 -17.53 -8.13
C HIS A 141 13.85 -18.58 -8.82
N THR A 142 13.10 -19.38 -8.08
CA THR A 142 12.06 -20.23 -8.66
C THR A 142 10.83 -19.40 -9.01
N THR A 143 10.09 -19.83 -10.02
CA THR A 143 8.83 -19.20 -10.42
C THR A 143 7.69 -20.18 -10.28
N GLU A 144 6.53 -19.65 -9.90
CA GLU A 144 5.29 -20.39 -9.80
C GLU A 144 4.19 -19.63 -10.54
N THR A 145 3.44 -20.32 -11.38
CA THR A 145 2.25 -19.75 -12.03
C THR A 145 1.03 -20.10 -11.20
N LEU A 146 0.36 -19.07 -10.73
CA LEU A 146 -0.88 -19.18 -9.97
C LEU A 146 -2.02 -18.54 -10.72
N LYS A 147 -3.23 -18.69 -10.20
CA LYS A 147 -4.43 -18.07 -10.75
C LYS A 147 -5.16 -17.31 -9.66
N TYR A 148 -5.52 -16.07 -9.94
CA TYR A 148 -6.37 -15.32 -9.03
C TYR A 148 -7.74 -16.01 -8.92
N PRO A 149 -8.29 -16.16 -7.70
CA PRO A 149 -9.56 -16.82 -7.51
C PRO A 149 -10.70 -16.03 -8.15
N LEU A 150 -11.73 -16.75 -8.59
CA LEU A 150 -12.97 -16.14 -9.09
C LEU A 150 -13.76 -15.47 -7.96
N ILE A 151 -13.69 -16.06 -6.77
CA ILE A 151 -14.37 -15.58 -5.55
C ILE A 151 -13.31 -15.36 -4.48
N ILE A 152 -13.29 -14.16 -3.91
CA ILE A 152 -12.40 -13.84 -2.79
C ILE A 152 -12.94 -14.52 -1.54
N GLN A 153 -12.11 -15.36 -0.93
CA GLN A 153 -12.41 -15.92 0.38
C GLN A 153 -12.02 -14.94 1.48
N PRO A 154 -12.77 -14.86 2.61
CA PRO A 154 -12.47 -13.94 3.70
C PRO A 154 -11.13 -14.24 4.38
N ASP A 155 -10.69 -15.50 4.36
CA ASP A 155 -9.44 -15.95 4.96
C ASP A 155 -8.37 -16.17 3.87
N GLN A 156 -7.45 -15.23 3.74
CA GLN A 156 -6.22 -15.28 2.93
C GLN A 156 -6.32 -16.13 1.65
N PRO A 157 -6.72 -15.56 0.54
CA PRO A 157 -6.92 -16.32 -0.71
C PRO A 157 -5.64 -16.93 -1.30
N MET A 158 -4.47 -16.58 -0.75
CA MET A 158 -3.16 -17.09 -1.19
C MET A 158 -2.32 -17.55 0.00
N VAL A 159 -2.66 -18.69 0.56
CA VAL A 159 -2.16 -19.22 1.86
C VAL A 159 -0.67 -19.62 1.86
N LYS A 160 0.02 -19.67 0.73
CA LYS A 160 1.38 -20.23 0.64
C LYS A 160 2.50 -19.22 0.40
N PHE A 161 2.22 -17.93 0.56
CA PHE A 161 3.18 -16.88 0.30
C PHE A 161 3.95 -16.44 1.56
N ASN A 162 4.60 -17.37 2.22
CA ASN A 162 5.55 -17.05 3.29
C ASN A 162 6.93 -16.78 2.68
N ASN A 163 7.52 -15.62 2.98
CA ASN A 163 8.88 -15.21 2.58
C ASN A 163 9.08 -14.97 1.08
N LEU A 164 8.21 -14.21 0.45
CA LEU A 164 8.30 -13.93 -0.98
C LEU A 164 8.63 -12.47 -1.24
N SER A 165 9.64 -12.24 -2.06
CA SER A 165 9.73 -11.02 -2.87
C SER A 165 8.94 -11.27 -4.16
N TYR A 166 8.05 -10.33 -4.52
CA TYR A 166 7.22 -10.45 -5.70
C TYR A 166 7.67 -9.47 -6.77
N GLU A 167 7.88 -9.97 -7.96
CA GLU A 167 7.81 -9.17 -9.17
C GLU A 167 6.56 -9.61 -9.92
N MET A 168 5.63 -8.67 -10.13
CA MET A 168 4.48 -8.87 -11.00
C MET A 168 4.79 -8.23 -12.36
N PHE A 169 4.71 -8.99 -13.41
CA PHE A 169 4.87 -8.56 -14.79
C PHE A 169 3.52 -8.52 -15.49
#